data_d0e53c1840dce8f902b7d57dc5dbd109
#
_entry.id   d0e53c1840dce8f902b7d57dc5dbd109
#
_cell.length_a   1.000
_cell.length_b   1.000
_cell.length_c   1.000
_cell.angle_alpha   90.00
_cell.angle_beta   90.00
_cell.angle_gamma   90.00
#
_symmetry.space_group_name_H-M   'P 1'
#
loop_
_entity.id
_entity.type
_entity.pdbx_description
1 polymer ?
#
loop_
_entity_poly.entity_id
_entity_poly.type
_entity_poly.pdbx_seq_one_letter_code
_entity_poly.pdbx_strand_id
1 'polypeptide(L)'
;MAWYEWNKSLDIHVKEMNDEHKVLIDLMNRLHDEVEGGRPKESLQHTFHELVKYTRQHFQDEEQYMYSINYPGLPTHRLIHAKLLSQLDGHYAAFLSGNGTVGPQVFDFMKNWLNAHIRGIDSQYGEHSMSVRRTA
;
A
#
# COMPACT_ATOMS: atom_id res chain seq x y z
N MET A 1 11.98 -2.80 -16.80
CA MET A 1 12.40 -2.61 -15.39
C MET A 1 11.22 -2.18 -14.55
N ALA A 2 11.16 -2.66 -13.32
CA ALA A 2 10.09 -2.26 -12.42
C ALA A 2 10.24 -0.78 -12.01
N TRP A 3 9.12 -0.07 -11.98
CA TRP A 3 9.07 1.31 -11.50
C TRP A 3 9.52 1.40 -10.04
N TYR A 4 9.19 0.38 -9.23
CA TYR A 4 9.58 0.30 -7.83
C TYR A 4 9.86 -1.16 -7.48
N GLU A 5 10.90 -1.42 -6.69
CA GLU A 5 11.27 -2.77 -6.27
C GLU A 5 11.26 -2.89 -4.75
N TRP A 6 10.73 -4.02 -4.25
CA TRP A 6 10.83 -4.34 -2.84
C TRP A 6 12.31 -4.53 -2.47
N ASN A 7 12.70 -4.01 -1.33
CA ASN A 7 14.08 -4.16 -0.84
C ASN A 7 14.06 -4.32 0.68
N LYS A 8 15.23 -4.63 1.24
CA LYS A 8 15.36 -4.95 2.67
C LYS A 8 14.94 -3.81 3.60
N SER A 9 14.98 -2.56 3.14
CA SER A 9 14.52 -1.43 3.95
C SER A 9 13.01 -1.45 4.20
N LEU A 10 12.28 -2.25 3.44
CA LEU A 10 10.83 -2.43 3.58
C LEU A 10 10.48 -3.67 4.41
N ASP A 11 11.47 -4.44 4.84
CA ASP A 11 11.25 -5.62 5.67
C ASP A 11 10.85 -5.18 7.08
N ILE A 12 9.63 -5.51 7.48
CA ILE A 12 9.10 -5.19 8.81
C ILE A 12 9.09 -6.41 9.73
N HIS A 13 9.73 -7.51 9.31
CA HIS A 13 9.88 -8.74 10.09
C HIS A 13 8.55 -9.46 10.37
N VAL A 14 7.53 -9.22 9.56
CA VAL A 14 6.26 -9.93 9.57
C VAL A 14 6.05 -10.47 8.16
N LYS A 15 6.30 -11.76 7.97
CA LYS A 15 6.33 -12.37 6.63
C LYS A 15 5.04 -12.11 5.84
N GLU A 16 3.88 -12.33 6.47
CA GLU A 16 2.59 -12.18 5.81
C GLU A 16 2.38 -10.76 5.32
N MET A 17 2.80 -9.77 6.12
CA MET A 17 2.65 -8.36 5.76
C MET A 17 3.68 -7.95 4.70
N ASN A 18 4.90 -8.45 4.79
CA ASN A 18 5.90 -8.25 3.73
C ASN A 18 5.39 -8.79 2.40
N ASP A 19 4.77 -9.97 2.40
CA ASP A 19 4.21 -10.56 1.18
C ASP A 19 3.08 -9.70 0.61
N GLU A 20 2.21 -9.15 1.46
CA GLU A 20 1.15 -8.24 1.01
C GLU A 20 1.71 -6.93 0.46
N HIS A 21 2.76 -6.38 1.08
CA HIS A 21 3.44 -5.20 0.54
C HIS A 21 4.02 -5.47 -0.86
N LYS A 22 4.56 -6.66 -1.08
CA LYS A 22 5.08 -7.05 -2.40
C LYS A 22 3.98 -7.11 -3.45
N VAL A 23 2.79 -7.61 -3.09
CA VAL A 23 1.64 -7.62 -4.00
C VAL A 23 1.19 -6.20 -4.34
N LEU A 24 1.17 -5.29 -3.35
CA LEU A 24 0.86 -3.88 -3.60
C LEU A 24 1.84 -3.27 -4.58
N ILE A 25 3.13 -3.52 -4.38
CA ILE A 25 4.19 -3.02 -5.26
C ILE A 25 4.01 -3.57 -6.68
N ASP A 26 3.67 -4.86 -6.82
CA ASP A 26 3.43 -5.48 -8.12
C ASP A 26 2.24 -4.82 -8.84
N LEU A 27 1.15 -4.53 -8.12
CA LEU A 27 0.00 -3.85 -8.70
C LEU A 27 0.32 -2.42 -9.12
N MET A 28 1.10 -1.70 -8.32
CA MET A 28 1.55 -0.35 -8.64
C MET A 28 2.45 -0.35 -9.88
N ASN A 29 3.38 -1.31 -9.96
CA ASN A 29 4.26 -1.47 -11.12
C ASN A 29 3.46 -1.78 -12.38
N ARG A 30 2.45 -2.66 -12.25
CA ARG A 30 1.60 -3.01 -13.38
C ARG A 30 0.85 -1.79 -13.90
N LEU A 31 0.28 -0.97 -13.01
CA LEU A 31 -0.41 0.24 -13.40
C LEU A 31 0.55 1.21 -14.10
N HIS A 32 1.75 1.38 -13.54
CA HIS A 32 2.78 2.25 -14.13
C HIS A 32 3.16 1.78 -15.53
N ASP A 33 3.40 0.49 -15.71
CA ASP A 33 3.77 -0.09 -17.00
C ASP A 33 2.63 0.10 -18.02
N GLU A 34 1.38 -0.06 -17.60
CA GLU A 34 0.23 0.13 -18.48
C GLU A 34 0.09 1.59 -18.92
N VAL A 35 0.34 2.54 -18.03
CA VAL A 35 0.36 3.97 -18.37
C VAL A 35 1.47 4.27 -19.36
N GLU A 36 2.68 3.80 -19.09
CA GLU A 36 3.84 4.01 -19.98
C GLU A 36 3.64 3.36 -21.35
N GLY A 37 2.95 2.22 -21.40
CA GLY A 37 2.64 1.52 -22.64
C GLY A 37 1.44 2.07 -23.40
N GLY A 38 0.82 3.15 -22.93
CA GLY A 38 -0.32 3.78 -23.60
C GLY A 38 -1.56 2.89 -23.65
N ARG A 39 -1.77 2.04 -22.65
CA ARG A 39 -2.92 1.13 -22.62
C ARG A 39 -4.23 1.91 -22.49
N PRO A 40 -5.35 1.36 -23.01
CA PRO A 40 -6.63 2.07 -22.98
C PRO A 40 -7.17 2.21 -21.56
N LYS A 41 -8.10 3.16 -21.39
CA LYS A 41 -8.69 3.49 -20.09
C LYS A 41 -9.28 2.26 -19.39
N GLU A 42 -9.92 1.35 -20.12
CA GLU A 42 -10.49 0.14 -19.52
C GLU A 42 -9.44 -0.73 -18.84
N SER A 43 -8.27 -0.87 -19.44
CA SER A 43 -7.16 -1.64 -18.86
C SER A 43 -6.64 -0.97 -17.59
N LEU A 44 -6.40 0.34 -17.65
CA LEU A 44 -5.95 1.13 -16.50
C LEU A 44 -6.98 1.08 -15.37
N GLN A 45 -8.26 1.19 -15.71
CA GLN A 45 -9.33 1.16 -14.73
C GLN A 45 -9.38 -0.18 -13.99
N HIS A 46 -9.24 -1.27 -14.71
CA HIS A 46 -9.23 -2.60 -14.09
C HIS A 46 -8.07 -2.74 -13.10
N THR A 47 -6.87 -2.36 -13.50
CA THR A 47 -5.67 -2.46 -12.64
C THR A 47 -5.77 -1.51 -11.45
N PHE A 48 -6.22 -0.28 -11.68
CA PHE A 48 -6.37 0.70 -10.60
C PHE A 48 -7.43 0.24 -9.60
N HIS A 49 -8.55 -0.31 -10.08
CA HIS A 49 -9.59 -0.87 -9.23
C HIS A 49 -9.04 -2.00 -8.36
N GLU A 50 -8.27 -2.91 -8.94
CA GLU A 50 -7.65 -4.01 -8.20
C GLU A 50 -6.69 -3.49 -7.13
N LEU A 51 -5.94 -2.44 -7.44
CA LEU A 51 -5.04 -1.81 -6.48
C LEU A 51 -5.81 -1.22 -5.29
N VAL A 52 -6.89 -0.48 -5.54
CA VAL A 52 -7.72 0.10 -4.49
C VAL A 52 -8.32 -0.99 -3.61
N LYS A 53 -8.86 -2.02 -4.24
CA LYS A 53 -9.48 -3.15 -3.55
C LYS A 53 -8.47 -3.89 -2.66
N TYR A 54 -7.29 -4.19 -3.20
CA TYR A 54 -6.26 -4.90 -2.46
C TYR A 54 -5.72 -4.05 -1.31
N THR A 55 -5.55 -2.75 -1.52
CA THR A 55 -5.09 -1.83 -0.47
C THR A 55 -6.05 -1.83 0.71
N ARG A 56 -7.35 -1.80 0.44
CA ARG A 56 -8.37 -1.83 1.50
C ARG A 56 -8.31 -3.14 2.28
N GLN A 57 -8.17 -4.26 1.59
CA GLN A 57 -8.05 -5.57 2.22
C GLN A 57 -6.75 -5.67 3.04
N HIS A 58 -5.65 -5.19 2.47
CA HIS A 58 -4.35 -5.20 3.14
C HIS A 58 -4.39 -4.41 4.45
N PHE A 59 -5.01 -3.23 4.45
CA PHE A 59 -5.12 -2.43 5.68
C PHE A 59 -5.97 -3.12 6.73
N GLN A 60 -7.03 -3.81 6.32
CA GLN A 60 -7.83 -4.62 7.25
C GLN A 60 -7.00 -5.75 7.85
N ASP A 61 -6.22 -6.44 7.04
CA ASP A 61 -5.35 -7.52 7.48
C ASP A 61 -4.29 -7.02 8.46
N GLU A 62 -3.69 -5.86 8.18
CA GLU A 62 -2.71 -5.24 9.09
C GLU A 62 -3.33 -4.87 10.42
N GLU A 63 -4.51 -4.25 10.40
CA GLU A 63 -5.20 -3.83 11.63
C GLU A 63 -5.58 -5.05 12.47
N GLN A 64 -6.02 -6.12 11.83
CA GLN A 64 -6.33 -7.37 12.51
C GLN A 64 -5.08 -8.00 13.13
N TYR A 65 -3.96 -7.96 12.40
CA TYR A 65 -2.68 -8.45 12.93
C TYR A 65 -2.22 -7.63 14.13
N MET A 66 -2.27 -6.30 14.02
CA MET A 66 -1.90 -5.40 15.13
C MET A 66 -2.76 -5.64 16.37
N TYR A 67 -4.05 -5.89 16.17
CA TYR A 67 -4.96 -6.24 17.26
C TYR A 67 -4.52 -7.55 17.93
N SER A 68 -4.14 -8.56 17.14
CA SER A 68 -3.75 -9.87 17.65
C SER A 68 -2.50 -9.84 18.52
N ILE A 69 -1.63 -8.86 18.32
CA ILE A 69 -0.38 -8.70 19.09
C ILE A 69 -0.48 -7.59 20.15
N ASN A 70 -1.70 -7.08 20.37
CA ASN A 70 -1.96 -6.00 21.33
C ASN A 70 -1.09 -4.77 21.09
N TYR A 71 -0.94 -4.38 19.83
CA TYR A 71 -0.11 -3.22 19.48
C TYR A 71 -0.77 -1.93 19.98
N PRO A 72 -0.09 -1.15 20.86
CA PRO A 72 -0.71 0.04 21.47
C PRO A 72 -0.94 1.19 20.47
N GLY A 73 -0.21 1.19 19.34
CA GLY A 73 -0.37 2.21 18.30
C GLY A 73 -1.51 1.95 17.31
N LEU A 74 -2.31 0.89 17.51
CA LEU A 74 -3.37 0.53 16.56
C LEU A 74 -4.38 1.65 16.29
N PRO A 75 -4.92 2.36 17.29
CA PRO A 75 -5.90 3.41 16.99
C PRO A 75 -5.33 4.53 16.08
N THR A 76 -4.09 4.94 16.32
CA THR A 76 -3.41 5.94 15.48
C THR A 76 -3.17 5.38 14.08
N HIS A 77 -2.73 4.14 13.97
CA HIS A 77 -2.47 3.48 12.69
C HIS A 77 -3.75 3.38 11.84
N ARG A 78 -4.89 3.08 12.47
CA ARG A 78 -6.19 3.07 11.80
C ARG A 78 -6.55 4.42 11.19
N LEU A 79 -6.27 5.51 11.90
CA LEU A 79 -6.53 6.86 11.40
C LEU A 79 -5.64 7.17 10.18
N ILE A 80 -4.39 6.74 10.23
CA ILE A 80 -3.46 6.90 9.10
C ILE A 80 -3.97 6.12 7.88
N HIS A 81 -4.41 4.87 8.07
CA HIS A 81 -4.99 4.06 7.01
C HIS A 81 -6.22 4.72 6.38
N ALA A 82 -7.13 5.24 7.21
CA ALA A 82 -8.33 5.92 6.72
C ALA A 82 -7.97 7.11 5.84
N LYS A 83 -6.98 7.90 6.23
CA LYS A 83 -6.50 9.04 5.45
C LYS A 83 -5.90 8.59 4.12
N LEU A 84 -5.06 7.57 4.13
CA LEU A 84 -4.44 7.04 2.90
C LEU A 84 -5.49 6.50 1.94
N LEU A 85 -6.48 5.75 2.45
CA LEU A 85 -7.56 5.24 1.61
C LEU A 85 -8.39 6.35 1.00
N SER A 86 -8.68 7.39 1.77
CA SER A 86 -9.42 8.56 1.27
C SER A 86 -8.66 9.24 0.14
N GLN A 87 -7.34 9.40 0.27
CA GLN A 87 -6.50 9.98 -0.77
C GLN A 87 -6.44 9.09 -2.01
N LEU A 88 -6.29 7.78 -1.83
CA LEU A 88 -6.27 6.82 -2.94
C LEU A 88 -7.61 6.79 -3.67
N ASP A 89 -8.72 6.76 -2.93
CA ASP A 89 -10.07 6.81 -3.51
C ASP A 89 -10.27 8.11 -4.31
N GLY A 90 -9.74 9.23 -3.82
CA GLY A 90 -9.78 10.52 -4.52
C GLY A 90 -9.04 10.47 -5.85
N HIS A 91 -7.86 9.88 -5.87
CA HIS A 91 -7.10 9.70 -7.12
C HIS A 91 -7.84 8.81 -8.11
N TYR A 92 -8.45 7.74 -7.62
CA TYR A 92 -9.22 6.83 -8.47
C TYR A 92 -10.46 7.52 -9.05
N ALA A 93 -11.19 8.27 -8.22
CA ALA A 93 -12.37 9.02 -8.67
C ALA A 93 -12.00 10.06 -9.73
N ALA A 94 -10.88 10.78 -9.53
CA ALA A 94 -10.38 11.74 -10.51
C ALA A 94 -10.00 11.05 -11.83
N PHE A 95 -9.42 9.86 -11.77
CA PHE A 95 -9.13 9.07 -12.95
C PHE A 95 -10.40 8.67 -13.70
N LEU A 96 -11.43 8.20 -12.97
CA LEU A 96 -12.71 7.77 -13.58
C LEU A 96 -13.41 8.91 -14.31
N SER A 97 -13.36 10.12 -13.77
CA SER A 97 -14.02 11.29 -14.36
C SER A 97 -13.11 12.04 -15.35
N GLY A 98 -11.85 11.63 -15.48
CA GLY A 98 -10.86 12.29 -16.33
C GLY A 98 -10.76 11.71 -17.73
N ASN A 99 -9.66 12.02 -18.41
CA ASN A 99 -9.42 11.66 -19.81
C ASN A 99 -8.78 10.27 -20.01
N GLY A 100 -8.78 9.43 -18.97
CA GLY A 100 -8.25 8.07 -19.07
C GLY A 100 -6.74 7.96 -18.85
N THR A 101 -6.13 8.98 -18.25
CA THR A 101 -4.71 8.95 -17.90
C THR A 101 -4.53 8.97 -16.38
N VAL A 102 -3.41 8.38 -15.92
CA VAL A 102 -2.99 8.45 -14.52
C VAL A 102 -1.77 9.36 -14.47
N GLY A 103 -1.90 10.50 -13.80
CA GLY A 103 -0.84 11.51 -13.77
C GLY A 103 0.31 11.16 -12.84
N PRO A 104 1.47 11.87 -12.99
CA PRO A 104 2.64 11.64 -12.14
C PRO A 104 2.37 11.78 -10.65
N GLN A 105 1.44 12.66 -10.27
CA GLN A 105 1.12 12.89 -8.85
C GLN A 105 0.57 11.63 -8.16
N VAL A 106 -0.10 10.74 -8.90
CA VAL A 106 -0.60 9.48 -8.33
C VAL A 106 0.57 8.57 -7.97
N PHE A 107 1.55 8.46 -8.86
CA PHE A 107 2.74 7.63 -8.62
C PHE A 107 3.63 8.23 -7.54
N ASP A 108 3.74 9.56 -7.46
CA ASP A 108 4.45 10.21 -6.36
C ASP A 108 3.78 9.92 -5.02
N PHE A 109 2.46 9.97 -4.97
CA PHE A 109 1.70 9.57 -3.78
C PHE A 109 2.00 8.12 -3.38
N MET A 110 2.01 7.21 -4.34
CA MET A 110 2.28 5.79 -4.08
C MET A 110 3.70 5.56 -3.57
N LYS A 111 4.70 6.22 -4.15
CA LYS A 111 6.09 6.12 -3.68
C LYS A 111 6.24 6.65 -2.25
N ASN A 112 5.63 7.78 -1.96
CA ASN A 112 5.68 8.36 -0.62
C ASN A 112 5.02 7.43 0.39
N TRP A 113 3.89 6.81 0.04
CA TRP A 113 3.25 5.82 0.89
C TRP A 113 4.20 4.66 1.17
N LEU A 114 4.76 4.03 0.14
CA LEU A 114 5.66 2.90 0.31
C LEU A 114 6.88 3.27 1.17
N ASN A 115 7.51 4.39 0.89
CA ASN A 115 8.73 4.78 1.60
C ASN A 115 8.45 5.27 3.02
N ALA A 116 7.49 6.18 3.20
CA ALA A 116 7.25 6.80 4.51
C ALA A 116 6.40 5.91 5.41
N HIS A 117 5.33 5.32 4.86
CA HIS A 117 4.40 4.54 5.68
C HIS A 117 4.99 3.19 6.08
N ILE A 118 5.51 2.43 5.13
CA ILE A 118 6.04 1.08 5.44
C ILE A 118 7.27 1.20 6.33
N ARG A 119 8.24 2.03 5.95
CA ARG A 119 9.49 2.18 6.71
C ARG A 119 9.30 2.83 8.07
N GLY A 120 8.44 3.87 8.13
CA GLY A 120 8.31 4.69 9.33
C GLY A 120 7.15 4.31 10.23
N ILE A 121 6.08 3.78 9.68
CA ILE A 121 4.85 3.50 10.42
C ILE A 121 4.68 1.99 10.64
N ASP A 122 4.67 1.21 9.56
CA ASP A 122 4.48 -0.25 9.66
C ASP A 122 5.62 -0.91 10.42
N SER A 123 6.84 -0.41 10.29
CA SER A 123 7.99 -0.93 11.02
C SER A 123 7.80 -0.91 12.54
N GLN A 124 7.00 0.02 13.05
CA GLN A 124 6.75 0.13 14.48
C GLN A 124 5.98 -1.08 15.01
N TYR A 125 4.93 -1.52 14.31
CA TYR A 125 4.26 -2.75 14.74
C TYR A 125 5.11 -3.98 14.48
N GLY A 126 5.95 -3.94 13.45
CA GLY A 126 6.91 -5.00 13.18
C GLY A 126 7.87 -5.21 14.34
N GLU A 127 8.43 -4.14 14.88
CA GLU A 127 9.29 -4.19 16.08
C GLU A 127 8.53 -4.70 17.28
N HIS A 128 7.30 -4.24 17.49
CA HIS A 128 6.45 -4.70 18.58
C HIS A 128 6.17 -6.20 18.44
N SER A 129 5.91 -6.68 17.23
CA SER A 129 5.70 -8.10 16.94
C SER A 129 6.92 -8.94 17.32
N MET A 130 8.12 -8.47 17.01
CA MET A 130 9.37 -9.15 17.39
C MET A 130 9.52 -9.22 18.91
N SER A 131 9.19 -8.14 19.61
CA SER A 131 9.24 -8.08 21.08
C SER A 131 8.29 -9.11 21.71
N VAL A 132 7.06 -9.20 21.19
CA VAL A 132 6.07 -10.18 21.66
C VAL A 132 6.56 -11.61 21.44
N ARG A 133 7.15 -11.90 20.28
CA ARG A 133 7.67 -13.23 19.97
C ARG A 133 8.85 -13.63 20.88
N ARG A 134 9.68 -12.66 21.28
CA ARG A 134 10.82 -12.91 22.17
C ARG A 134 10.40 -13.23 23.60
N THR A 135 9.26 -12.70 24.03
CA THR A 135 8.76 -12.91 25.39
C THR A 135 7.78 -14.07 25.50
N ALA A 136 7.41 -14.68 24.41
CA ALA A 136 6.46 -15.79 24.37
C ALA A 136 7.08 -17.13 24.82
#